data_070b75b4a5fc08d200ce3a93fa6cc8f8
#
_entry.id   070b75b4a5fc08d200ce3a93fa6cc8f8
#
_cell.length_a   1.000
_cell.length_b   1.000
_cell.length_c   1.000
_cell.angle_alpha   90.00
_cell.angle_beta   90.00
_cell.angle_gamma   90.00
#
_symmetry.space_group_name_H-M   'P 1'
#
loop_
_entity.id
_entity.type
_entity.pdbx_description
1 polymer ?
#
loop_
_entity_poly.entity_id
_entity_poly.type
_entity_poly.pdbx_seq_one_letter_code
_entity_poly.pdbx_strand_id
1 'polypeptide(L)'
;MNGSIDVLMTYLRVSQHMSRLFRSHFSRLQLTFPQALLLNVLGEEGPLPISALAERTGSANSTVSGIVDRLEKLELAQRVRSGEDRRVIYVAATDKYQALQEKAEADVGGYFASVLSSMTPQDQDMVAQALLRLDEALLDKARADEEGSEEEASKN
;
A
#
# COMPACT_ATOMS: atom_id res chain seq x y z
N MET A 1 2.87 19.73 27.14
CA MET A 1 2.59 19.16 25.80
C MET A 1 2.78 17.65 25.90
N ASN A 2 1.75 16.88 25.57
CA ASN A 2 1.83 15.39 25.58
C ASN A 2 2.43 14.96 24.23
N GLY A 3 3.75 14.92 24.12
CA GLY A 3 4.47 14.73 22.86
C GLY A 3 3.97 13.57 22.00
N SER A 4 3.53 12.46 22.62
CA SER A 4 3.00 11.29 21.89
C SER A 4 1.65 11.59 21.22
N ILE A 5 0.76 12.33 21.90
CA ILE A 5 -0.55 12.71 21.33
C ILE A 5 -0.37 13.73 20.22
N ASP A 6 0.55 14.69 20.38
CA ASP A 6 0.82 15.72 19.38
C ASP A 6 1.40 15.09 18.09
N VAL A 7 2.29 14.09 18.22
CA VAL A 7 2.83 13.32 17.10
C VAL A 7 1.70 12.56 16.38
N LEU A 8 0.86 11.83 17.13
CA LEU A 8 -0.27 11.07 16.56
C LEU A 8 -1.24 11.97 15.81
N MET A 9 -1.65 13.08 16.42
CA MET A 9 -2.61 14.01 15.79
C MET A 9 -2.03 14.68 14.55
N THR A 10 -0.73 14.98 14.55
CA THR A 10 -0.05 15.54 13.39
C THR A 10 0.05 14.51 12.27
N TYR A 11 0.42 13.27 12.58
CA TYR A 11 0.43 12.15 11.64
C TYR A 11 -0.95 11.95 11.00
N LEU A 12 -2.01 11.87 11.80
CA LEU A 12 -3.38 11.68 11.30
C LEU A 12 -3.80 12.83 10.35
N ARG A 13 -3.42 14.07 10.67
CA ARG A 13 -3.71 15.24 9.82
C ARG A 13 -2.96 15.17 8.50
N VAL A 14 -1.66 14.86 8.53
CA VAL A 14 -0.85 14.67 7.32
C VAL A 14 -1.42 13.54 6.48
N SER A 15 -1.74 12.38 7.09
CA SER A 15 -2.35 11.23 6.41
C SER A 15 -3.69 11.58 5.76
N GLN A 16 -4.52 12.42 6.39
CA GLN A 16 -5.76 12.89 5.79
C GLN A 16 -5.51 13.79 4.56
N HIS A 17 -4.52 14.67 4.62
CA HIS A 17 -4.15 15.51 3.48
C HIS A 17 -3.62 14.66 2.33
N MET A 18 -2.72 13.72 2.62
CA MET A 18 -2.21 12.77 1.63
C MET A 18 -3.35 11.93 1.01
N SER A 19 -4.27 11.43 1.82
CA SER A 19 -5.43 10.65 1.35
C SER A 19 -6.36 11.46 0.43
N ARG A 20 -6.49 12.77 0.63
CA ARG A 20 -7.25 13.65 -0.28
C ARG A 20 -6.51 13.83 -1.60
N LEU A 21 -5.20 14.01 -1.54
CA LEU A 21 -4.34 14.12 -2.71
C LEU A 21 -4.41 12.85 -3.55
N PHE A 22 -4.20 11.68 -2.94
CA PHE A 22 -4.31 10.39 -3.60
C PHE A 22 -5.71 10.17 -4.20
N ARG A 23 -6.79 10.51 -3.49
CA ARG A 23 -8.15 10.41 -4.03
C ARG A 23 -8.35 11.23 -5.29
N SER A 24 -7.88 12.46 -5.33
CA SER A 24 -7.99 13.31 -6.52
C SER A 24 -7.22 12.71 -7.70
N HIS A 25 -6.12 12.03 -7.41
CA HIS A 25 -5.28 11.38 -8.40
C HIS A 25 -5.87 10.02 -8.85
N PHE A 26 -6.24 9.15 -7.92
CA PHE A 26 -6.86 7.86 -8.21
C PHE A 26 -8.29 7.97 -8.78
N SER A 27 -9.01 9.06 -8.53
CA SER A 27 -10.30 9.29 -9.18
C SER A 27 -10.18 9.41 -10.70
N ARG A 28 -9.03 9.85 -11.22
CA ARG A 28 -8.74 9.84 -12.66
C ARG A 28 -8.58 8.41 -13.20
N LEU A 29 -8.11 7.48 -12.37
CA LEU A 29 -7.97 6.06 -12.69
C LEU A 29 -9.24 5.25 -12.38
N GLN A 30 -10.26 5.87 -11.79
CA GLN A 30 -11.50 5.22 -11.34
C GLN A 30 -11.24 4.04 -10.37
N LEU A 31 -10.13 4.08 -9.62
CA LEU A 31 -9.76 3.07 -8.63
C LEU A 31 -10.22 3.46 -7.23
N THR A 32 -10.69 2.47 -6.49
CA THR A 32 -10.88 2.57 -5.03
C THR A 32 -9.56 2.28 -4.31
N PHE A 33 -9.45 2.71 -3.05
CA PHE A 33 -8.24 2.44 -2.25
C PHE A 33 -7.88 0.94 -2.15
N PRO A 34 -8.84 0.00 -1.90
CA PRO A 34 -8.52 -1.43 -1.89
C PRO A 34 -8.02 -1.96 -3.23
N GLN A 35 -8.52 -1.42 -4.35
CA GLN A 35 -8.04 -1.77 -5.68
C GLN A 35 -6.62 -1.28 -5.94
N ALA A 36 -6.33 -0.05 -5.54
CA ALA A 36 -4.99 0.53 -5.66
C ALA A 36 -3.98 -0.23 -4.77
N LEU A 37 -4.36 -0.57 -3.54
CA LEU A 37 -3.52 -1.36 -2.63
C LEU A 37 -3.15 -2.73 -3.22
N LEU A 38 -4.15 -3.45 -3.76
CA LEU A 38 -3.93 -4.77 -4.36
C LEU A 38 -3.03 -4.68 -5.60
N LEU A 39 -3.22 -3.68 -6.44
CA LEU A 39 -2.36 -3.44 -7.60
C LEU A 39 -0.93 -3.06 -7.20
N ASN A 40 -0.75 -2.30 -6.12
CA ASN A 40 0.58 -1.97 -5.61
C ASN A 40 1.33 -3.21 -5.16
N VAL A 41 0.67 -4.10 -4.39
CA VAL A 41 1.25 -5.39 -3.98
C VAL A 41 1.68 -6.22 -5.20
N LEU A 42 0.82 -6.29 -6.23
CA LEU A 42 1.15 -7.00 -7.47
C LEU A 42 2.30 -6.34 -8.27
N GLY A 43 2.43 -5.03 -8.18
CA GLY A 43 3.53 -4.30 -8.82
C GLY A 43 4.87 -4.54 -8.12
N GLU A 44 4.87 -4.64 -6.79
CA GLU A 44 6.07 -4.83 -5.98
C GLU A 44 6.53 -6.30 -5.92
N GLU A 45 5.60 -7.23 -5.69
CA GLU A 45 5.92 -8.64 -5.44
C GLU A 45 5.75 -9.53 -6.70
N GLY A 46 5.13 -9.00 -7.77
CA GLY A 46 4.82 -9.76 -8.97
C GLY A 46 3.54 -10.60 -8.85
N PRO A 47 3.37 -11.65 -9.68
CA PRO A 47 2.17 -12.47 -9.67
C PRO A 47 2.00 -13.23 -8.35
N LEU A 48 0.82 -13.12 -7.72
CA LEU A 48 0.48 -13.77 -6.45
C LEU A 48 -0.84 -14.53 -6.54
N PRO A 49 -1.01 -15.65 -5.81
CA PRO A 49 -2.31 -16.30 -5.66
C PRO A 49 -3.25 -15.43 -4.80
N ILE A 50 -4.57 -15.63 -4.97
CA ILE A 50 -5.59 -14.85 -4.21
C ILE A 50 -5.39 -14.96 -2.69
N SER A 51 -4.98 -16.12 -2.18
CA SER A 51 -4.71 -16.32 -0.74
C SER A 51 -3.58 -15.44 -0.23
N ALA A 52 -2.49 -15.33 -0.97
CA ALA A 52 -1.37 -14.46 -0.60
C ALA A 52 -1.75 -12.97 -0.67
N LEU A 53 -2.52 -12.58 -1.69
CA LEU A 53 -3.04 -11.22 -1.78
C LEU A 53 -3.99 -10.88 -0.61
N ALA A 54 -4.80 -11.85 -0.17
CA ALA A 54 -5.69 -11.69 0.98
C ALA A 54 -4.89 -11.46 2.28
N GLU A 55 -3.84 -12.23 2.49
CA GLU A 55 -2.91 -12.08 3.61
C GLU A 55 -2.22 -10.71 3.60
N ARG A 56 -1.63 -10.30 2.46
CA ARG A 56 -0.94 -9.00 2.30
C ARG A 56 -1.84 -7.80 2.52
N THR A 57 -3.12 -7.91 2.16
CA THR A 57 -4.09 -6.81 2.25
C THR A 57 -4.97 -6.88 3.51
N GLY A 58 -4.79 -7.88 4.36
CA GLY A 58 -5.64 -8.09 5.53
C GLY A 58 -7.12 -8.32 5.20
N SER A 59 -7.40 -8.91 4.02
CA SER A 59 -8.75 -9.06 3.47
C SER A 59 -9.17 -10.51 3.35
N ALA A 60 -10.48 -10.80 3.32
CA ALA A 60 -10.96 -12.15 3.02
C ALA A 60 -10.73 -12.52 1.53
N ASN A 61 -10.49 -13.80 1.24
CA ASN A 61 -10.30 -14.32 -0.12
C ASN A 61 -11.45 -13.95 -1.07
N SER A 62 -12.69 -13.97 -0.58
CA SER A 62 -13.87 -13.58 -1.37
C SER A 62 -13.86 -12.10 -1.75
N THR A 63 -13.40 -11.24 -0.83
CA THR A 63 -13.25 -9.80 -1.08
C THR A 63 -12.18 -9.55 -2.14
N VAL A 64 -11.01 -10.19 -2.00
CA VAL A 64 -9.92 -10.08 -2.98
C VAL A 64 -10.36 -10.59 -4.34
N SER A 65 -11.07 -11.73 -4.41
CA SER A 65 -11.61 -12.25 -5.68
C SER A 65 -12.51 -11.22 -6.38
N GLY A 66 -13.42 -10.59 -5.64
CA GLY A 66 -14.29 -9.54 -6.17
C GLY A 66 -13.54 -8.28 -6.64
N ILE A 67 -12.46 -7.92 -5.93
CA ILE A 67 -11.58 -6.82 -6.36
C ILE A 67 -10.86 -7.19 -7.66
N VAL A 68 -10.31 -8.41 -7.75
CA VAL A 68 -9.62 -8.91 -8.94
C VAL A 68 -10.55 -8.92 -10.16
N ASP A 69 -11.80 -9.41 -10.01
CA ASP A 69 -12.81 -9.40 -11.09
C ASP A 69 -13.04 -7.99 -11.64
N ARG A 70 -13.01 -7.00 -10.77
CA ARG A 70 -13.17 -5.61 -11.17
C ARG A 70 -11.92 -5.03 -11.84
N LEU A 71 -10.74 -5.41 -11.37
CA LEU A 71 -9.47 -5.02 -11.98
C LEU A 71 -9.27 -5.67 -13.35
N GLU A 72 -9.72 -6.90 -13.55
CA GLU A 72 -9.73 -7.55 -14.87
C GLU A 72 -10.64 -6.80 -15.87
N LYS A 73 -11.83 -6.35 -15.43
CA LYS A 73 -12.73 -5.52 -16.27
C LYS A 73 -12.11 -4.18 -16.66
N LEU A 74 -11.22 -3.64 -15.82
CA LEU A 74 -10.46 -2.43 -16.10
C LEU A 74 -9.18 -2.71 -16.91
N GLU A 75 -8.87 -3.99 -17.14
CA GLU A 75 -7.64 -4.46 -17.81
C GLU A 75 -6.35 -4.07 -17.05
N LEU A 76 -6.44 -3.94 -15.72
CA LEU A 76 -5.31 -3.56 -14.86
C LEU A 76 -4.67 -4.76 -14.17
N ALA A 77 -5.41 -5.87 -14.05
CA ALA A 77 -4.92 -7.15 -13.59
C ALA A 77 -5.43 -8.27 -14.49
N GLN A 78 -4.81 -9.43 -14.43
CA GLN A 78 -5.21 -10.63 -15.16
C GLN A 78 -4.92 -11.87 -14.33
N ARG A 79 -5.77 -12.90 -14.48
CA ARG A 79 -5.51 -14.23 -13.95
C ARG A 79 -4.61 -15.00 -14.90
N VAL A 80 -3.50 -15.50 -14.37
CA VAL A 80 -2.54 -16.33 -15.12
C VAL A 80 -2.43 -17.71 -14.45
N ARG A 81 -2.37 -18.77 -15.24
CA ARG A 81 -2.15 -20.12 -14.70
C ARG A 81 -0.67 -20.34 -14.44
N SER A 82 -0.36 -21.01 -13.33
CA SER A 82 1.00 -21.44 -13.07
C SER A 82 1.51 -22.36 -14.19
N GLY A 83 2.76 -22.17 -14.59
CA GLY A 83 3.45 -23.07 -15.51
C GLY A 83 3.78 -24.43 -14.88
N GLU A 84 3.94 -24.47 -13.54
CA GLU A 84 4.32 -25.66 -12.80
C GLU A 84 3.11 -26.46 -12.31
N ASP A 85 2.10 -25.81 -11.75
CA ASP A 85 0.84 -26.43 -11.33
C ASP A 85 -0.35 -25.65 -11.90
N ARG A 86 -1.00 -26.24 -12.91
CA ARG A 86 -2.18 -25.66 -13.59
C ARG A 86 -3.40 -25.48 -12.68
N ARG A 87 -3.39 -26.02 -11.46
CA ARG A 87 -4.46 -25.86 -10.47
C ARG A 87 -4.34 -24.53 -9.73
N VAL A 88 -3.15 -23.94 -9.72
CA VAL A 88 -2.91 -22.67 -9.04
C VAL A 88 -3.12 -21.53 -10.05
N ILE A 89 -3.99 -20.61 -9.68
CA ILE A 89 -4.27 -19.39 -10.44
C ILE A 89 -3.57 -18.23 -9.71
N TYR A 90 -2.68 -17.57 -10.42
CA TYR A 90 -2.04 -16.35 -9.96
C TYR A 90 -2.77 -15.13 -10.53
N VAL A 91 -2.70 -14.03 -9.85
CA VAL A 91 -3.11 -12.71 -10.33
C VAL A 91 -1.84 -11.92 -10.64
N ALA A 92 -1.78 -11.31 -11.79
CA ALA A 92 -0.67 -10.46 -12.22
C ALA A 92 -1.20 -9.07 -12.60
N ALA A 93 -0.40 -8.04 -12.35
CA ALA A 93 -0.63 -6.72 -12.93
C ALA A 93 -0.37 -6.78 -14.45
N THR A 94 -1.06 -5.92 -15.21
CA THR A 94 -0.88 -5.83 -16.66
C THR A 94 0.10 -4.71 -17.03
N ASP A 95 0.63 -4.74 -18.26
CA ASP A 95 1.44 -3.65 -18.81
C ASP A 95 0.70 -2.31 -18.79
N LYS A 96 -0.64 -2.35 -18.96
CA LYS A 96 -1.49 -1.16 -18.85
C LYS A 96 -1.43 -0.55 -17.45
N TYR A 97 -1.42 -1.38 -16.39
CA TYR A 97 -1.24 -0.89 -15.04
C TYR A 97 0.17 -0.32 -14.84
N GLN A 98 1.21 -1.00 -15.31
CA GLN A 98 2.59 -0.53 -15.19
C GLN A 98 2.77 0.86 -15.83
N ALA A 99 2.26 1.06 -17.04
CA ALA A 99 2.30 2.37 -17.71
C ALA A 99 1.51 3.46 -16.95
N LEU A 100 0.38 3.08 -16.33
CA LEU A 100 -0.41 3.99 -15.48
C LEU A 100 0.30 4.32 -14.18
N GLN A 101 0.98 3.35 -13.57
CA GLN A 101 1.74 3.53 -12.35
C GLN A 101 2.92 4.50 -12.56
N GLU A 102 3.73 4.28 -13.60
CA GLU A 102 4.84 5.17 -13.94
C GLU A 102 4.39 6.63 -14.12
N LYS A 103 3.27 6.82 -14.81
CA LYS A 103 2.68 8.14 -14.97
C LYS A 103 2.16 8.71 -13.66
N ALA A 104 1.51 7.88 -12.84
CA ALA A 104 0.99 8.26 -11.54
C ALA A 104 2.10 8.66 -10.57
N GLU A 105 3.18 7.90 -10.53
CA GLU A 105 4.36 8.18 -9.72
C GLU A 105 5.01 9.51 -10.13
N ALA A 106 5.13 9.77 -11.44
CA ALA A 106 5.63 11.04 -11.94
C ALA A 106 4.74 12.22 -11.54
N ASP A 107 3.42 12.09 -11.65
CA ASP A 107 2.45 13.14 -11.30
C ASP A 107 2.42 13.38 -9.78
N VAL A 108 2.37 12.32 -8.96
CA VAL A 108 2.37 12.41 -7.49
C VAL A 108 3.73 12.88 -6.99
N GLY A 109 4.81 12.34 -7.53
CA GLY A 109 6.17 12.74 -7.19
C GLY A 109 6.42 14.22 -7.51
N GLY A 110 5.99 14.68 -8.68
CA GLY A 110 6.08 16.09 -9.08
C GLY A 110 5.27 17.01 -8.18
N TYR A 111 4.05 16.61 -7.80
CA TYR A 111 3.26 17.38 -6.84
C TYR A 111 3.92 17.42 -5.46
N PHE A 112 4.38 16.27 -4.97
CA PHE A 112 5.02 16.19 -3.65
C PHE A 112 6.34 16.97 -3.63
N ALA A 113 7.12 16.92 -4.71
CA ALA A 113 8.30 17.77 -4.88
C ALA A 113 7.95 19.25 -4.82
N SER A 114 6.82 19.68 -5.40
CA SER A 114 6.36 21.07 -5.31
C SER A 114 5.96 21.48 -3.88
N VAL A 115 5.40 20.57 -3.09
CA VAL A 115 5.11 20.80 -1.66
C VAL A 115 6.43 20.93 -0.89
N LEU A 116 7.36 20.01 -1.10
CA LEU A 116 8.66 20.02 -0.42
C LEU A 116 9.53 21.21 -0.82
N SER A 117 9.39 21.74 -2.04
CA SER A 117 10.16 22.93 -2.47
C SER A 117 9.85 24.19 -1.68
N SER A 118 8.73 24.21 -0.93
CA SER A 118 8.41 25.29 0.02
C SER A 118 9.16 25.17 1.36
N MET A 119 9.87 24.07 1.57
CA MET A 119 10.66 23.78 2.78
C MET A 119 12.15 23.95 2.51
N THR A 120 12.92 24.26 3.53
CA THR A 120 14.38 24.24 3.40
C THR A 120 14.89 22.81 3.21
N PRO A 121 16.04 22.59 2.53
CA PRO A 121 16.62 21.24 2.42
C PRO A 121 16.80 20.57 3.78
N GLN A 122 17.16 21.33 4.80
CA GLN A 122 17.35 20.83 6.16
C GLN A 122 16.02 20.34 6.78
N ASP A 123 14.91 21.05 6.54
CA ASP A 123 13.59 20.62 7.00
C ASP A 123 13.11 19.36 6.26
N GLN A 124 13.40 19.26 4.94
CA GLN A 124 13.09 18.07 4.14
C GLN A 124 13.80 16.83 4.69
N ASP A 125 15.10 16.93 4.98
CA ASP A 125 15.89 15.85 5.57
C ASP A 125 15.37 15.46 6.96
N MET A 126 15.00 16.44 7.78
CA MET A 126 14.46 16.21 9.12
C MET A 126 13.13 15.44 9.05
N VAL A 127 12.23 15.82 8.14
CA VAL A 127 10.95 15.11 7.92
C VAL A 127 11.19 13.69 7.44
N ALA A 128 12.08 13.49 6.46
CA ALA A 128 12.39 12.17 5.93
C ALA A 128 12.93 11.24 7.02
N GLN A 129 13.90 11.69 7.80
CA GLN A 129 14.47 10.93 8.92
C GLN A 129 13.45 10.64 10.02
N ALA A 130 12.58 11.60 10.35
CA ALA A 130 11.56 11.40 11.38
C ALA A 130 10.53 10.35 10.94
N LEU A 131 10.12 10.34 9.68
CA LEU A 131 9.19 9.35 9.13
C LEU A 131 9.81 7.95 9.10
N LEU A 132 11.07 7.81 8.68
CA LEU A 132 11.79 6.53 8.69
C LEU A 132 11.87 5.93 10.10
N ARG A 133 12.24 6.74 11.09
CA ARG A 133 12.31 6.28 12.48
C ARG A 133 10.95 5.89 13.05
N LEU A 134 9.90 6.59 12.66
CA LEU A 134 8.53 6.23 13.06
C LEU A 134 8.10 4.91 12.44
N ASP A 135 8.40 4.68 11.17
CA ASP A 135 8.11 3.44 10.45
C ASP A 135 8.84 2.25 11.09
N GLU A 136 10.14 2.37 11.34
CA GLU A 136 10.93 1.35 12.04
C GLU A 136 10.34 1.00 13.42
N ALA A 137 9.98 2.02 14.21
CA ALA A 137 9.39 1.81 15.54
C ALA A 137 8.02 1.11 15.48
N LEU A 138 7.21 1.39 14.46
CA LEU A 138 5.93 0.71 14.25
C LEU A 138 6.11 -0.75 13.83
N LEU A 139 7.08 -1.04 12.96
CA LEU A 139 7.42 -2.40 12.55
C LEU A 139 7.94 -3.24 13.73
N ASP A 140 8.83 -2.68 14.55
CA ASP A 140 9.35 -3.36 15.74
C ASP A 140 8.25 -3.67 16.75
N LYS A 141 7.32 -2.73 16.94
CA LYS A 141 6.18 -2.93 17.82
C LYS A 141 5.23 -4.03 17.29
N ALA A 142 4.95 -4.03 15.99
CA ALA A 142 4.10 -5.05 15.37
C ALA A 142 4.69 -6.46 15.55
N ARG A 143 6.00 -6.63 15.32
CA ARG A 143 6.70 -7.91 15.54
C ARG A 143 6.62 -8.38 17.00
N ALA A 144 6.85 -7.48 17.96
CA ALA A 144 6.77 -7.81 19.37
C ALA A 144 5.35 -8.24 19.80
N ASP A 145 4.31 -7.64 19.22
CA ASP A 145 2.92 -7.99 19.48
C ASP A 145 2.55 -9.35 18.88
N GLU A 146 3.08 -9.72 17.71
CA GLU A 146 2.92 -11.02 17.08
C GLU A 146 3.60 -12.13 17.93
N GLU A 147 4.86 -11.94 18.32
CA GLU A 147 5.60 -12.88 19.17
C GLU A 147 4.91 -13.11 20.54
N GLY A 148 4.41 -12.04 21.16
CA GLY A 148 3.66 -12.13 22.41
C GLY A 148 2.35 -12.92 22.29
N SER A 149 1.67 -12.78 21.15
CA SER A 149 0.42 -13.50 20.86
C SER A 149 0.64 -15.01 20.63
N GLU A 150 1.76 -15.38 19.98
CA GLU A 150 2.12 -16.81 19.78
C GLU A 150 2.53 -17.49 21.09
N GLU A 151 3.21 -16.79 22.00
CA GLU A 151 3.56 -17.33 23.31
C GLU A 151 2.34 -17.57 24.20
N GLU A 152 1.33 -16.69 24.15
CA GLU A 152 0.07 -16.87 24.89
C GLU A 152 -0.77 -18.02 24.32
N ALA A 153 -0.81 -18.18 22.99
CA ALA A 153 -1.51 -19.28 22.33
C ALA A 153 -0.86 -20.65 22.60
N SER A 154 0.47 -20.70 22.81
CA SER A 154 1.21 -21.95 23.14
C SER A 154 1.08 -22.40 24.60
N LYS A 155 0.57 -21.54 25.48
CA LYS A 155 0.39 -21.84 26.93
C LYS A 155 -1.03 -22.27 27.31
N ASN A 156 -1.99 -22.29 26.38
CA ASN A 156 -3.36 -22.73 26.54
C ASN A 156 -3.64 -24.03 25.78
#